data_733176b61f10847fd14c87869ccb5cf2
#
_entry.id   733176b61f10847fd14c87869ccb5cf2
#
_cell.length_a   1.000
_cell.length_b   1.000
_cell.length_c   1.000
_cell.angle_alpha   90.00
_cell.angle_beta   90.00
_cell.angle_gamma   90.00
#
_symmetry.space_group_name_H-M   'P 1'
#
loop_
_entity.id
_entity.type
_entity.pdbx_description
1 polymer ?
#
loop_
_entity_poly.entity_id
_entity_poly.type
_entity_poly.pdbx_seq_one_letter_code
_entity_poly.pdbx_strand_id
1 'polypeptide(L)'
;MRATSIGHAGVLIETDAGSIVCDPWFVPAFFGSWFVFPRNDQLSSDLLERIENADFLYISHLHGDHHDEPWLREHLRRDIPILLPGFPTREQQRTLAALGFTNFIRTVDTEELEIAPGLTIAIHVETSITDGPGGDSTLVVSDGESILINQNDCRTIDLEKLNAHGPADLQWLQFSGAIWYPMVYELPEDEKRALCAAKVDAQFARAMSYVDNVNARAVVPSAGPPCFLDEDLFALNVIDGTELSIFPDQTEFLSRLDAAGHRGLMNIPGTTIDVSPNAIEVTHPIATTEVEAIFNDKLNYLRRYQADWKPWLDDLKATWNPPTTDLLSTLQQWWVPLLEMAPALRSQVGANVLLRAGDLDILIDFPNAEVRAYTDEPYSFRFDIPRELVETVAAQRAVDWSNSLLLSCRFTAWREGEYNEYVYNFLKSLSVERMRRAEAEVVRKLTPVDQLADVDEADITIDSYVVQRRCPHRNADLEAFGEIDGCEFVCTLHGWRFDLETGDCLTASDHPLRIKRVE
;
A
#
# COMPACT_ATOMS: atom_id res chain seq x y z
N MET A 1 26.42 5.82 -8.46
CA MET A 1 25.01 5.99 -8.04
C MET A 1 24.95 6.60 -6.64
N ARG A 2 24.01 7.50 -6.38
CA ARG A 2 23.77 8.12 -5.07
C ARG A 2 22.32 7.92 -4.69
N ALA A 3 22.05 7.46 -3.46
CA ALA A 3 20.71 7.36 -2.90
C ALA A 3 20.60 8.31 -1.69
N THR A 4 19.65 9.25 -1.72
CA THR A 4 19.41 10.19 -0.62
C THR A 4 18.04 9.94 -0.01
N SER A 5 17.99 9.67 1.29
CA SER A 5 16.75 9.41 2.02
C SER A 5 15.86 10.65 2.09
N ILE A 6 14.59 10.50 1.74
CA ILE A 6 13.55 11.49 1.98
C ILE A 6 12.82 11.20 3.29
N GLY A 7 12.93 9.97 3.78
CA GLY A 7 12.24 9.45 4.95
C GLY A 7 11.17 8.43 4.58
N HIS A 8 10.83 7.54 5.51
CA HIS A 8 9.94 6.41 5.28
C HIS A 8 10.41 5.55 4.09
N ALA A 9 9.58 5.37 3.05
CA ALA A 9 9.97 4.71 1.80
C ALA A 9 10.65 5.66 0.81
N GLY A 10 10.57 6.97 1.05
CA GLY A 10 11.03 7.99 0.12
C GLY A 10 12.54 7.99 -0.09
N VAL A 11 12.97 7.93 -1.35
CA VAL A 11 14.37 8.02 -1.74
C VAL A 11 14.54 8.79 -3.06
N LEU A 12 15.55 9.67 -3.12
CA LEU A 12 16.03 10.27 -4.35
C LEU A 12 17.26 9.48 -4.83
N ILE A 13 17.18 8.86 -6.00
CA ILE A 13 18.25 8.11 -6.63
C ILE A 13 18.84 8.98 -7.75
N GLU A 14 20.13 9.26 -7.69
CA GLU A 14 20.83 10.13 -8.62
C GLU A 14 22.00 9.36 -9.27
N THR A 15 22.12 9.49 -10.58
CA THR A 15 23.20 8.94 -11.40
C THR A 15 23.71 10.02 -12.37
N ASP A 16 24.78 9.76 -13.08
CA ASP A 16 25.27 10.67 -14.14
C ASP A 16 24.27 10.80 -15.31
N ALA A 17 23.35 9.85 -15.44
CA ALA A 17 22.38 9.79 -16.54
C ALA A 17 21.00 10.37 -16.19
N GLY A 18 20.74 10.70 -14.93
CA GLY A 18 19.47 11.26 -14.47
C GLY A 18 19.13 10.86 -13.04
N SER A 19 18.00 11.37 -12.57
CA SER A 19 17.52 11.21 -11.21
C SER A 19 16.08 10.68 -11.15
N ILE A 20 15.81 9.82 -10.16
CA ILE A 20 14.49 9.23 -9.91
C ILE A 20 14.08 9.58 -8.47
N VAL A 21 12.96 10.29 -8.29
CA VAL A 21 12.33 10.43 -6.98
C VAL A 21 11.31 9.32 -6.77
N CYS A 22 11.44 8.60 -5.66
CA CYS A 22 10.61 7.46 -5.30
C CYS A 22 9.78 7.79 -4.06
N ASP A 23 8.48 7.54 -4.09
CA ASP A 23 7.55 7.61 -2.96
C ASP A 23 7.76 8.83 -2.02
N PRO A 24 7.80 10.07 -2.52
CA PRO A 24 8.02 11.25 -1.69
C PRO A 24 6.77 11.50 -0.81
N TRP A 25 6.96 11.39 0.52
CA TRP A 25 5.89 11.58 1.51
C TRP A 25 6.28 12.65 2.54
N PHE A 26 5.51 13.73 2.63
CA PHE A 26 5.74 14.89 3.51
C PHE A 26 4.52 15.27 4.35
N VAL A 27 3.30 15.13 3.77
CA VAL A 27 2.06 15.47 4.46
C VAL A 27 1.59 14.26 5.27
N PRO A 28 1.34 14.41 6.59
CA PRO A 28 0.93 13.28 7.43
C PRO A 28 -0.27 12.52 6.88
N ALA A 29 -0.17 11.20 6.83
CA ALA A 29 -1.16 10.32 6.21
C ALA A 29 -2.25 9.86 7.20
N PHE A 30 -3.29 9.20 6.67
CA PHE A 30 -4.33 8.51 7.44
C PHE A 30 -4.96 9.38 8.52
N PHE A 31 -5.58 10.48 8.12
CA PHE A 31 -6.23 11.44 9.03
C PHE A 31 -5.28 12.07 10.05
N GLY A 32 -4.05 12.35 9.65
CA GLY A 32 -3.02 12.91 10.52
C GLY A 32 -2.58 11.96 11.64
N SER A 33 -2.64 10.66 11.41
CA SER A 33 -2.18 9.67 12.38
C SER A 33 -0.72 9.33 12.19
N TRP A 34 -0.27 9.18 10.95
CA TRP A 34 1.08 8.75 10.61
C TRP A 34 1.94 9.91 10.19
N PHE A 35 3.11 10.01 10.80
CA PHE A 35 4.16 10.99 10.50
C PHE A 35 5.46 10.25 10.18
N VAL A 36 6.30 10.87 9.36
CA VAL A 36 7.63 10.32 9.04
C VAL A 36 8.53 10.31 10.28
N PHE A 37 9.20 9.19 10.56
CA PHE A 37 10.16 9.09 11.65
C PHE A 37 11.50 8.50 11.18
N PRO A 38 12.61 9.17 11.50
CA PRO A 38 12.72 10.54 12.02
C PRO A 38 12.10 11.58 11.08
N ARG A 39 11.82 12.79 11.61
CA ARG A 39 11.11 13.86 10.87
C ARG A 39 11.84 14.27 9.59
N ASN A 40 11.07 14.50 8.51
CA ASN A 40 11.61 14.96 7.22
C ASN A 40 11.22 16.40 6.85
N ASP A 41 10.47 17.08 7.67
CA ASP A 41 10.08 18.48 7.48
C ASP A 41 11.22 19.50 7.72
N GLN A 42 12.43 19.00 7.99
CA GLN A 42 13.65 19.77 8.19
C GLN A 42 14.74 19.47 7.14
N LEU A 43 14.36 18.86 6.01
CA LEU A 43 15.28 18.66 4.90
C LEU A 43 15.81 20.00 4.37
N SER A 44 17.07 20.00 3.90
CA SER A 44 17.67 21.21 3.33
C SER A 44 16.92 21.67 2.09
N SER A 45 16.91 22.99 1.86
CA SER A 45 16.32 23.57 0.64
C SER A 45 16.96 23.04 -0.64
N ASP A 46 18.27 22.76 -0.63
CA ASP A 46 18.99 22.14 -1.75
C ASP A 46 18.45 20.72 -2.06
N LEU A 47 18.21 19.90 -1.03
CA LEU A 47 17.66 18.58 -1.24
C LEU A 47 16.20 18.64 -1.72
N LEU A 48 15.38 19.53 -1.16
CA LEU A 48 14.00 19.74 -1.62
C LEU A 48 13.97 20.18 -3.10
N GLU A 49 14.85 21.11 -3.50
CA GLU A 49 14.97 21.54 -4.90
C GLU A 49 15.35 20.37 -5.82
N ARG A 50 16.28 19.49 -5.41
CA ARG A 50 16.65 18.29 -6.18
C ARG A 50 15.50 17.30 -6.30
N ILE A 51 14.71 17.09 -5.23
CA ILE A 51 13.52 16.24 -5.24
C ILE A 51 12.47 16.78 -6.21
N GLU A 52 12.16 18.08 -6.14
CA GLU A 52 11.16 18.74 -6.99
C GLU A 52 11.55 18.77 -8.48
N ASN A 53 12.84 18.80 -8.77
CA ASN A 53 13.41 18.83 -10.12
C ASN A 53 13.92 17.48 -10.62
N ALA A 54 13.57 16.37 -9.98
CA ALA A 54 13.95 15.04 -10.46
C ALA A 54 13.49 14.79 -11.90
N ASP A 55 14.26 13.99 -12.64
CA ASP A 55 13.98 13.67 -14.04
C ASP A 55 12.80 12.72 -14.17
N PHE A 56 12.62 11.80 -13.22
CA PHE A 56 11.57 10.79 -13.21
C PHE A 56 10.91 10.69 -11.83
N LEU A 57 9.62 10.33 -11.82
CA LEU A 57 8.86 9.98 -10.62
C LEU A 57 8.51 8.50 -10.65
N TYR A 58 8.72 7.82 -9.54
CA TYR A 58 8.22 6.48 -9.28
C TYR A 58 7.34 6.47 -8.03
N ILE A 59 6.12 5.94 -8.14
CA ILE A 59 5.22 5.65 -7.03
C ILE A 59 5.00 4.15 -7.02
N SER A 60 5.41 3.49 -5.94
CA SER A 60 5.34 2.03 -5.81
C SER A 60 3.91 1.51 -5.80
N HIS A 61 3.03 2.19 -5.04
CA HIS A 61 1.61 1.89 -4.90
C HIS A 61 0.82 3.09 -4.36
N LEU A 62 -0.49 2.95 -4.15
CA LEU A 62 -1.38 4.08 -3.83
C LEU A 62 -1.73 4.25 -2.35
N HIS A 63 -0.96 3.69 -1.40
CA HIS A 63 -1.16 4.02 0.00
C HIS A 63 -0.72 5.46 0.30
N GLY A 64 -1.37 6.11 1.27
CA GLY A 64 -1.19 7.53 1.54
C GLY A 64 0.19 7.94 2.07
N ASP A 65 0.99 7.00 2.54
CA ASP A 65 2.37 7.16 2.97
C ASP A 65 3.42 6.91 1.85
N HIS A 66 2.94 6.60 0.63
CA HIS A 66 3.73 6.50 -0.61
C HIS A 66 3.21 7.46 -1.69
N HIS A 67 1.89 7.65 -1.75
CA HIS A 67 1.21 8.53 -2.69
C HIS A 67 0.69 9.78 -1.94
N ASP A 68 1.57 10.74 -1.70
CA ASP A 68 1.25 12.02 -1.07
C ASP A 68 0.60 12.98 -2.09
N GLU A 69 -0.70 12.83 -2.29
CA GLU A 69 -1.45 13.61 -3.28
C GLU A 69 -1.31 15.13 -3.11
N PRO A 70 -1.44 15.74 -1.90
CA PRO A 70 -1.23 17.16 -1.70
C PRO A 70 0.16 17.62 -2.14
N TRP A 71 1.21 16.94 -1.66
CA TRP A 71 2.57 17.32 -1.98
C TRP A 71 2.90 17.15 -3.48
N LEU A 72 2.54 16.01 -4.07
CA LEU A 72 2.72 15.77 -5.50
C LEU A 72 2.05 16.85 -6.36
N ARG A 73 0.85 17.29 -5.95
CA ARG A 73 0.10 18.33 -6.64
C ARG A 73 0.75 19.71 -6.52
N GLU A 74 1.38 20.04 -5.42
CA GLU A 74 1.93 21.38 -5.18
C GLU A 74 3.37 21.53 -5.69
N HIS A 75 4.19 20.48 -5.61
CA HIS A 75 5.63 20.56 -5.76
C HIS A 75 6.15 19.98 -7.08
N LEU A 76 5.50 18.98 -7.68
CA LEU A 76 6.03 18.37 -8.88
C LEU A 76 5.48 18.99 -10.17
N ARG A 77 6.37 19.17 -11.16
CA ARG A 77 5.97 19.58 -12.51
C ARG A 77 5.05 18.54 -13.16
N ARG A 78 4.02 18.98 -13.90
CA ARG A 78 3.00 18.10 -14.45
C ARG A 78 3.46 17.22 -15.61
N ASP A 79 4.54 17.57 -16.23
CA ASP A 79 5.16 16.85 -17.35
C ASP A 79 6.31 15.92 -16.93
N ILE A 80 6.57 15.78 -15.63
CA ILE A 80 7.57 14.81 -15.14
C ILE A 80 7.22 13.41 -15.65
N PRO A 81 8.18 12.70 -16.28
CA PRO A 81 7.96 11.31 -16.67
C PRO A 81 7.72 10.42 -15.44
N ILE A 82 6.59 9.74 -15.42
CA ILE A 82 6.21 8.82 -14.33
C ILE A 82 6.46 7.39 -14.77
N LEU A 83 7.31 6.68 -14.04
CA LEU A 83 7.60 5.26 -14.24
C LEU A 83 6.43 4.45 -13.66
N LEU A 84 5.51 4.01 -14.51
CA LEU A 84 4.35 3.24 -14.07
C LEU A 84 4.71 1.76 -13.94
N PRO A 85 4.49 1.16 -12.75
CA PRO A 85 4.51 -0.30 -12.61
C PRO A 85 3.58 -0.98 -13.60
N GLY A 86 3.98 -2.14 -14.09
CA GLY A 86 3.21 -2.96 -15.03
C GLY A 86 1.97 -3.60 -14.40
N PHE A 87 1.25 -2.86 -13.56
CA PHE A 87 0.01 -3.34 -12.96
C PHE A 87 -1.03 -3.70 -14.02
N PRO A 88 -1.82 -4.75 -13.78
CA PRO A 88 -2.89 -5.15 -14.70
C PRO A 88 -4.03 -4.12 -14.77
N THR A 89 -4.14 -3.22 -13.78
CA THR A 89 -5.15 -2.15 -13.76
C THR A 89 -4.55 -0.79 -14.13
N ARG A 90 -5.39 0.15 -14.57
CA ARG A 90 -4.98 1.54 -14.84
C ARG A 90 -5.29 2.49 -13.68
N GLU A 91 -5.66 1.99 -12.52
CA GLU A 91 -6.12 2.84 -11.42
C GLU A 91 -5.03 3.82 -10.99
N GLN A 92 -3.78 3.37 -10.82
CA GLN A 92 -2.67 4.27 -10.48
C GLN A 92 -2.47 5.36 -11.55
N GLN A 93 -2.48 5.00 -12.82
CA GLN A 93 -2.38 5.99 -13.89
C GLN A 93 -3.54 6.98 -13.88
N ARG A 94 -4.79 6.52 -13.66
CA ARG A 94 -5.98 7.39 -13.57
C ARG A 94 -5.87 8.34 -12.37
N THR A 95 -5.43 7.83 -11.22
CA THR A 95 -5.24 8.63 -10.00
C THR A 95 -4.21 9.74 -10.22
N LEU A 96 -3.03 9.41 -10.76
CA LEU A 96 -1.99 10.40 -11.06
C LEU A 96 -2.41 11.37 -12.17
N ALA A 97 -3.14 10.91 -13.19
CA ALA A 97 -3.69 11.79 -14.24
C ALA A 97 -4.73 12.77 -13.68
N ALA A 98 -5.51 12.38 -12.67
CA ALA A 98 -6.45 13.28 -11.99
C ALA A 98 -5.75 14.40 -11.22
N LEU A 99 -4.48 14.22 -10.82
CA LEU A 99 -3.63 15.27 -10.27
C LEU A 99 -3.04 16.21 -11.34
N GLY A 100 -3.28 15.91 -12.62
CA GLY A 100 -2.82 16.71 -13.76
C GLY A 100 -1.53 16.22 -14.41
N PHE A 101 -0.97 15.08 -14.00
CA PHE A 101 0.20 14.50 -14.65
C PHE A 101 -0.16 13.95 -16.04
N THR A 102 0.74 14.13 -17.02
CA THR A 102 0.46 13.83 -18.43
C THR A 102 1.47 12.92 -19.10
N ASN A 103 2.63 12.69 -18.48
CA ASN A 103 3.72 11.94 -19.09
C ASN A 103 3.95 10.62 -18.34
N PHE A 104 3.57 9.50 -18.95
CA PHE A 104 3.61 8.17 -18.34
C PHE A 104 4.45 7.22 -19.18
N ILE A 105 5.45 6.62 -18.53
CA ILE A 105 6.29 5.56 -19.10
C ILE A 105 5.81 4.24 -18.50
N ARG A 106 5.16 3.40 -19.30
CA ARG A 106 4.70 2.09 -18.86
C ARG A 106 5.84 1.09 -18.90
N THR A 107 5.97 0.33 -17.83
CA THR A 107 6.89 -0.81 -17.76
C THR A 107 6.12 -2.12 -17.91
N VAL A 108 6.84 -3.17 -18.25
CA VAL A 108 6.33 -4.55 -18.22
C VAL A 108 6.97 -5.24 -17.01
N ASP A 109 6.18 -6.03 -16.29
CA ASP A 109 6.68 -6.75 -15.11
C ASP A 109 7.97 -7.51 -15.43
N THR A 110 9.00 -7.28 -14.66
CA THR A 110 10.34 -7.89 -14.76
C THR A 110 11.22 -7.47 -15.95
N GLU A 111 10.68 -6.79 -16.95
CA GLU A 111 11.47 -6.39 -18.11
C GLU A 111 12.33 -5.14 -17.84
N GLU A 112 13.57 -5.19 -18.30
CA GLU A 112 14.46 -4.04 -18.22
C GLU A 112 14.08 -2.98 -19.26
N LEU A 113 14.12 -1.73 -18.84
CA LEU A 113 13.88 -0.56 -19.67
C LEU A 113 14.99 0.48 -19.48
N GLU A 114 15.72 0.82 -20.54
CA GLU A 114 16.63 1.96 -20.53
C GLU A 114 15.82 3.26 -20.64
N ILE A 115 15.75 4.04 -19.55
CA ILE A 115 14.97 5.29 -19.47
C ILE A 115 15.79 6.53 -19.84
N ALA A 116 17.11 6.44 -19.75
CA ALA A 116 18.08 7.40 -20.25
C ALA A 116 19.38 6.64 -20.61
N PRO A 117 20.27 7.20 -21.48
CA PRO A 117 21.50 6.52 -21.84
C PRO A 117 22.34 6.14 -20.63
N GLY A 118 22.48 4.84 -20.36
CA GLY A 118 23.20 4.30 -19.21
C GLY A 118 22.40 4.25 -17.90
N LEU A 119 21.10 4.53 -17.92
CA LEU A 119 20.20 4.36 -16.78
C LEU A 119 19.09 3.36 -17.13
N THR A 120 19.17 2.17 -16.56
CA THR A 120 18.22 1.08 -16.78
C THR A 120 17.41 0.83 -15.51
N ILE A 121 16.13 0.56 -15.68
CA ILE A 121 15.24 0.16 -14.60
C ILE A 121 14.53 -1.15 -14.92
N ALA A 122 14.10 -1.85 -13.88
CA ALA A 122 13.07 -2.89 -13.98
C ALA A 122 12.08 -2.71 -12.82
N ILE A 123 10.80 -2.94 -13.07
CA ILE A 123 9.78 -2.87 -12.03
C ILE A 123 9.11 -4.24 -11.92
N HIS A 124 9.19 -4.83 -10.74
CA HIS A 124 8.51 -6.07 -10.39
C HIS A 124 7.21 -5.75 -9.69
N VAL A 125 6.11 -6.38 -10.09
CA VAL A 125 4.79 -6.15 -9.51
C VAL A 125 4.30 -7.35 -8.72
N GLU A 126 3.68 -7.07 -7.57
CA GLU A 126 2.91 -8.02 -6.78
C GLU A 126 1.46 -7.58 -6.77
N THR A 127 0.59 -8.46 -7.27
CA THR A 127 -0.83 -8.17 -7.38
C THR A 127 -1.60 -8.89 -6.29
N SER A 128 -2.02 -8.15 -5.28
CA SER A 128 -2.84 -8.66 -4.20
C SER A 128 -4.00 -7.71 -3.96
N ILE A 129 -5.21 -8.24 -3.72
CA ILE A 129 -6.37 -7.44 -3.29
C ILE A 129 -6.08 -6.74 -1.96
N THR A 130 -5.16 -7.28 -1.16
CA THR A 130 -4.79 -6.71 0.15
C THR A 130 -4.02 -5.41 0.03
N ASP A 131 -3.28 -5.20 -1.06
CA ASP A 131 -2.38 -4.05 -1.24
C ASP A 131 -3.04 -2.89 -2.01
N GLY A 132 -4.35 -2.96 -2.18
CA GLY A 132 -5.12 -1.94 -2.89
C GLY A 132 -5.20 -2.19 -4.40
N PRO A 133 -5.69 -1.21 -5.17
CA PRO A 133 -5.92 -1.37 -6.58
C PRO A 133 -4.61 -1.40 -7.37
N GLY A 134 -4.35 -2.52 -8.02
CA GLY A 134 -3.15 -2.76 -8.81
C GLY A 134 -2.11 -3.60 -8.07
N GLY A 135 -1.98 -3.49 -6.76
CA GLY A 135 -0.96 -4.17 -5.98
C GLY A 135 0.17 -3.24 -5.53
N ASP A 136 1.34 -3.79 -5.32
CA ASP A 136 2.57 -3.12 -4.91
C ASP A 136 3.72 -3.46 -5.86
N SER A 137 4.82 -2.71 -5.81
CA SER A 137 5.92 -2.93 -6.74
C SER A 137 7.30 -2.62 -6.16
N THR A 138 8.30 -3.32 -6.67
CA THR A 138 9.73 -3.15 -6.38
C THR A 138 10.41 -2.52 -7.59
N LEU A 139 11.21 -1.48 -7.39
CA LEU A 139 12.02 -0.85 -8.43
C LEU A 139 13.47 -1.31 -8.32
N VAL A 140 14.02 -1.80 -9.43
CA VAL A 140 15.46 -2.06 -9.60
C VAL A 140 16.03 -0.95 -10.48
N VAL A 141 17.15 -0.35 -10.07
CA VAL A 141 17.84 0.71 -10.79
C VAL A 141 19.30 0.31 -11.03
N SER A 142 19.77 0.42 -12.26
CA SER A 142 21.16 0.20 -12.64
C SER A 142 21.71 1.38 -13.45
N ASP A 143 22.90 1.87 -13.07
CA ASP A 143 23.68 2.85 -13.84
C ASP A 143 24.81 2.20 -14.66
N GLY A 144 24.79 0.85 -14.77
CA GLY A 144 25.80 0.06 -15.45
C GLY A 144 27.01 -0.30 -14.59
N GLU A 145 27.21 0.36 -13.44
CA GLU A 145 28.28 0.09 -12.47
C GLU A 145 27.76 -0.42 -11.12
N SER A 146 26.55 0.00 -10.74
CA SER A 146 25.92 -0.31 -9.46
C SER A 146 24.45 -0.67 -9.65
N ILE A 147 23.91 -1.53 -8.77
CA ILE A 147 22.51 -1.95 -8.75
C ILE A 147 21.90 -1.64 -7.39
N LEU A 148 20.81 -0.87 -7.40
CA LEU A 148 19.98 -0.60 -6.23
C LEU A 148 18.61 -1.28 -6.41
N ILE A 149 18.18 -2.03 -5.40
CA ILE A 149 16.83 -2.60 -5.30
C ILE A 149 16.05 -1.78 -4.27
N ASN A 150 15.08 -0.99 -4.72
CA ASN A 150 14.10 -0.33 -3.88
C ASN A 150 12.87 -1.21 -3.77
N GLN A 151 12.90 -2.14 -2.81
CA GLN A 151 11.81 -3.06 -2.54
C GLN A 151 10.68 -2.36 -1.78
N ASN A 152 10.99 -1.30 -1.03
CA ASN A 152 10.08 -0.60 -0.11
C ASN A 152 9.23 -1.60 0.70
N ASP A 153 7.91 -1.53 0.75
CA ASP A 153 7.05 -2.49 1.46
C ASP A 153 6.44 -3.58 0.57
N CYS A 154 6.89 -3.69 -0.67
CA CYS A 154 6.46 -4.73 -1.60
C CYS A 154 6.77 -6.14 -1.06
N ARG A 155 5.72 -6.94 -0.95
CA ARG A 155 5.80 -8.32 -0.44
C ARG A 155 6.06 -9.29 -1.58
N THR A 156 7.23 -9.21 -2.19
CA THR A 156 7.64 -10.07 -3.30
C THR A 156 7.49 -11.56 -2.92
N ILE A 157 6.69 -12.29 -3.69
CA ILE A 157 6.45 -13.73 -3.50
C ILE A 157 7.54 -14.55 -4.20
N ASP A 158 7.90 -14.14 -5.42
CA ASP A 158 8.94 -14.79 -6.21
C ASP A 158 10.29 -14.12 -5.94
N LEU A 159 11.06 -14.68 -5.01
CA LEU A 159 12.34 -14.13 -4.58
C LEU A 159 13.40 -14.16 -5.70
N GLU A 160 13.29 -15.06 -6.69
CA GLU A 160 14.24 -15.13 -7.81
C GLU A 160 14.19 -13.87 -8.67
N LYS A 161 13.03 -13.21 -8.76
CA LYS A 161 12.89 -11.93 -9.47
C LYS A 161 13.83 -10.84 -8.93
N LEU A 162 14.05 -10.80 -7.62
CA LEU A 162 14.92 -9.79 -6.99
C LEU A 162 16.37 -9.90 -7.45
N ASN A 163 16.82 -11.10 -7.84
CA ASN A 163 18.19 -11.40 -8.27
C ASN A 163 18.36 -11.46 -9.79
N ALA A 164 17.27 -11.29 -10.57
CA ALA A 164 17.29 -11.47 -12.01
C ALA A 164 18.20 -10.46 -12.75
N HIS A 165 18.46 -9.29 -12.14
CA HIS A 165 19.18 -8.18 -12.75
C HIS A 165 20.66 -8.09 -12.34
N GLY A 166 21.15 -9.06 -11.56
CA GLY A 166 22.54 -9.13 -11.11
C GLY A 166 22.70 -8.91 -9.60
N PRO A 167 23.96 -8.97 -9.11
CA PRO A 167 24.23 -8.78 -7.69
C PRO A 167 23.90 -7.34 -7.26
N ALA A 168 23.04 -7.19 -6.27
CA ALA A 168 22.67 -5.88 -5.74
C ALA A 168 23.78 -5.28 -4.86
N ASP A 169 24.03 -3.98 -5.05
CA ASP A 169 24.90 -3.22 -4.16
C ASP A 169 24.14 -2.69 -2.96
N LEU A 170 22.88 -2.25 -3.15
CA LEU A 170 22.06 -1.67 -2.12
C LEU A 170 20.65 -2.23 -2.18
N GLN A 171 20.13 -2.72 -1.05
CA GLN A 171 18.74 -3.12 -0.90
C GLN A 171 18.04 -2.18 0.09
N TRP A 172 16.98 -1.53 -0.37
CA TRP A 172 16.11 -0.61 0.36
C TRP A 172 14.79 -1.30 0.63
N LEU A 173 14.48 -1.67 1.89
CA LEU A 173 13.31 -2.51 2.17
C LEU A 173 12.61 -2.20 3.49
N GLN A 174 11.32 -2.49 3.54
CA GLN A 174 10.51 -2.46 4.75
C GLN A 174 10.92 -3.57 5.73
N PHE A 175 11.14 -3.17 6.97
CA PHE A 175 11.45 -4.09 8.06
C PHE A 175 10.35 -4.17 9.13
N SER A 176 9.51 -3.13 9.25
CA SER A 176 8.42 -3.06 10.23
C SER A 176 7.06 -3.31 9.58
N GLY A 177 6.02 -3.39 10.38
CA GLY A 177 4.67 -3.54 9.88
C GLY A 177 3.97 -2.22 9.63
N ALA A 178 2.95 -2.28 8.81
CA ALA A 178 2.09 -1.18 8.44
C ALA A 178 0.61 -1.60 8.64
N ILE A 179 0.20 -1.93 9.88
CA ILE A 179 -1.16 -2.39 10.19
C ILE A 179 -1.57 -2.03 11.62
N TRP A 180 -2.85 -1.98 11.88
CA TRP A 180 -3.49 -1.67 13.16
C TRP A 180 -3.64 -2.87 14.12
N TYR A 181 -3.58 -4.12 13.63
CA TYR A 181 -3.70 -5.32 14.47
C TYR A 181 -2.35 -5.67 15.12
N PRO A 182 -2.31 -6.06 16.40
CA PRO A 182 -3.43 -6.23 17.35
C PRO A 182 -3.73 -5.00 18.21
N MET A 183 -3.05 -3.88 18.01
CA MET A 183 -3.01 -2.72 18.91
C MET A 183 -4.40 -2.15 19.23
N VAL A 184 -5.26 -2.03 18.23
CA VAL A 184 -6.61 -1.46 18.35
C VAL A 184 -7.65 -2.46 18.89
N TYR A 185 -7.30 -3.74 19.05
CA TYR A 185 -8.24 -4.76 19.51
C TYR A 185 -8.40 -4.74 21.04
N GLU A 186 -9.63 -4.97 21.50
CA GLU A 186 -9.95 -5.20 22.90
C GLU A 186 -9.56 -6.63 23.28
N LEU A 187 -8.33 -6.79 23.73
CA LEU A 187 -7.75 -8.06 24.18
C LEU A 187 -7.16 -7.87 25.59
N PRO A 188 -7.06 -8.94 26.40
CA PRO A 188 -6.24 -8.91 27.61
C PRO A 188 -4.84 -8.42 27.31
N GLU A 189 -4.26 -7.63 28.21
CA GLU A 189 -2.99 -6.94 27.97
C GLU A 189 -1.84 -7.93 27.70
N ASP A 190 -1.79 -9.03 28.43
CA ASP A 190 -0.77 -10.08 28.25
C ASP A 190 -0.89 -10.78 26.89
N GLU A 191 -2.12 -11.05 26.43
CA GLU A 191 -2.38 -11.61 25.11
C GLU A 191 -1.99 -10.60 24.01
N LYS A 192 -2.40 -9.34 24.15
CA LYS A 192 -2.05 -8.27 23.19
C LYS A 192 -0.54 -8.10 23.09
N ARG A 193 0.17 -8.13 24.21
CA ARG A 193 1.64 -8.05 24.27
C ARG A 193 2.30 -9.21 23.53
N ALA A 194 1.83 -10.43 23.76
CA ALA A 194 2.32 -11.62 23.06
C ALA A 194 2.09 -11.54 21.54
N LEU A 195 0.91 -11.05 21.12
CA LEU A 195 0.58 -10.87 19.71
C LEU A 195 1.41 -9.76 19.04
N CYS A 196 1.66 -8.64 19.74
CA CYS A 196 2.55 -7.59 19.24
C CYS A 196 3.97 -8.14 19.01
N ALA A 197 4.53 -8.83 19.99
CA ALA A 197 5.87 -9.43 19.89
C ALA A 197 5.95 -10.44 18.73
N ALA A 198 5.00 -11.37 18.64
CA ALA A 198 4.93 -12.34 17.54
C ALA A 198 4.81 -11.67 16.17
N LYS A 199 4.10 -10.53 16.09
CA LYS A 199 3.96 -9.75 14.86
C LYS A 199 5.28 -9.12 14.44
N VAL A 200 6.01 -8.50 15.38
CA VAL A 200 7.34 -7.92 15.13
C VAL A 200 8.32 -9.00 14.67
N ASP A 201 8.36 -10.14 15.35
CA ASP A 201 9.24 -11.26 14.98
C ASP A 201 8.94 -11.79 13.58
N ALA A 202 7.66 -11.95 13.23
CA ALA A 202 7.26 -12.39 11.89
C ALA A 202 7.64 -11.37 10.79
N GLN A 203 7.55 -10.08 11.08
CA GLN A 203 7.96 -9.01 10.15
C GLN A 203 9.46 -9.01 9.93
N PHE A 204 10.24 -9.08 11.01
CA PHE A 204 11.69 -9.18 10.92
C PHE A 204 12.14 -10.47 10.21
N ALA A 205 11.51 -11.61 10.49
CA ALA A 205 11.81 -12.86 9.81
C ALA A 205 11.58 -12.76 8.29
N ARG A 206 10.46 -12.13 7.87
CA ARG A 206 10.19 -11.88 6.45
C ARG A 206 11.25 -10.96 5.84
N ALA A 207 11.59 -9.83 6.48
CA ALA A 207 12.59 -8.91 5.98
C ALA A 207 13.96 -9.61 5.86
N MET A 208 14.36 -10.42 6.85
CA MET A 208 15.59 -11.20 6.80
C MET A 208 15.59 -12.21 5.64
N SER A 209 14.45 -12.85 5.34
CA SER A 209 14.36 -13.75 4.17
C SER A 209 14.66 -13.03 2.84
N TYR A 210 14.22 -11.79 2.71
CA TYR A 210 14.57 -10.96 1.54
C TYR A 210 16.06 -10.61 1.54
N VAL A 211 16.60 -10.22 2.69
CA VAL A 211 18.01 -9.87 2.85
C VAL A 211 18.91 -11.07 2.52
N ASP A 212 18.61 -12.24 3.05
CA ASP A 212 19.38 -13.48 2.80
C ASP A 212 19.32 -13.89 1.31
N ASN A 213 18.16 -13.71 0.66
CA ASN A 213 18.00 -14.05 -0.74
C ASN A 213 18.72 -13.08 -1.68
N VAL A 214 18.56 -11.77 -1.47
CA VAL A 214 19.21 -10.74 -2.30
C VAL A 214 20.71 -10.67 -2.02
N ASN A 215 21.10 -10.82 -0.75
CA ASN A 215 22.50 -10.75 -0.32
C ASN A 215 23.25 -9.52 -0.85
N ALA A 216 22.62 -8.35 -0.79
CA ALA A 216 23.19 -7.09 -1.24
C ALA A 216 24.43 -6.72 -0.41
N ARG A 217 25.34 -5.90 -0.99
CA ARG A 217 26.54 -5.39 -0.28
C ARG A 217 26.18 -4.56 0.95
N ALA A 218 25.00 -3.90 0.95
CA ALA A 218 24.44 -3.23 2.11
C ALA A 218 22.92 -3.19 2.05
N VAL A 219 22.29 -3.10 3.24
CA VAL A 219 20.86 -3.09 3.46
C VAL A 219 20.46 -1.78 4.15
N VAL A 220 19.42 -1.11 3.63
CA VAL A 220 18.86 0.11 4.21
C VAL A 220 17.46 -0.18 4.71
N PRO A 221 17.23 -0.20 6.04
CA PRO A 221 15.89 -0.26 6.59
C PRO A 221 15.07 0.96 6.18
N SER A 222 13.89 0.75 5.59
CA SER A 222 13.02 1.81 5.09
C SER A 222 11.54 1.46 5.27
N ALA A 223 10.63 2.28 4.74
CA ALA A 223 9.18 2.08 4.76
C ALA A 223 8.64 1.73 6.15
N GLY A 224 9.06 2.46 7.16
CA GLY A 224 8.60 2.30 8.54
C GLY A 224 9.71 2.51 9.60
N PRO A 225 9.30 2.52 10.87
CA PRO A 225 7.92 2.71 11.31
C PRO A 225 7.46 4.16 11.11
N PRO A 226 6.14 4.43 11.02
CA PRO A 226 5.62 5.77 11.22
C PRO A 226 5.76 6.17 12.69
N CYS A 227 5.65 7.46 13.01
CA CYS A 227 5.38 7.88 14.37
C CYS A 227 4.00 8.52 14.51
N PHE A 228 3.49 8.53 15.74
CA PHE A 228 2.16 9.01 16.08
C PHE A 228 2.30 10.23 16.99
N LEU A 229 1.96 11.41 16.46
CA LEU A 229 2.10 12.68 17.19
C LEU A 229 0.80 13.15 17.84
N ASP A 230 -0.34 12.56 17.48
CA ASP A 230 -1.60 12.80 18.19
C ASP A 230 -1.54 12.19 19.59
N GLU A 231 -1.96 12.97 20.61
CA GLU A 231 -1.91 12.50 22.00
C GLU A 231 -2.72 11.21 22.20
N ASP A 232 -3.85 11.05 21.51
CA ASP A 232 -4.69 9.85 21.59
C ASP A 232 -4.01 8.59 21.01
N LEU A 233 -2.99 8.77 20.16
CA LEU A 233 -2.25 7.70 19.49
C LEU A 233 -0.79 7.60 19.95
N PHE A 234 -0.33 8.52 20.78
CA PHE A 234 1.09 8.64 21.16
C PHE A 234 1.65 7.35 21.78
N ALA A 235 0.81 6.60 22.49
CA ALA A 235 1.16 5.31 23.09
C ALA A 235 1.49 4.20 22.08
N LEU A 236 1.21 4.41 20.78
CA LEU A 236 1.59 3.48 19.70
C LEU A 236 3.07 3.59 19.31
N ASN A 237 3.77 4.67 19.72
CA ASN A 237 5.21 4.76 19.52
C ASN A 237 5.94 3.81 20.48
N VAL A 238 6.91 3.07 19.98
CA VAL A 238 7.84 2.33 20.83
C VAL A 238 8.88 3.29 21.37
N ILE A 239 8.95 3.46 22.68
CA ILE A 239 9.87 4.36 23.39
C ILE A 239 10.93 3.58 24.17
N ASP A 240 10.50 2.69 25.06
CA ASP A 240 11.38 1.87 25.91
C ASP A 240 11.17 0.35 25.72
N GLY A 241 10.31 -0.04 24.79
CA GLY A 241 10.01 -1.44 24.46
C GLY A 241 8.94 -2.07 25.37
N THR A 242 8.28 -1.30 26.22
CA THR A 242 7.18 -1.79 27.08
C THR A 242 5.82 -1.56 26.45
N GLU A 243 5.73 -0.77 25.39
CA GLU A 243 4.50 -0.39 24.71
C GLU A 243 3.86 -1.57 23.97
N LEU A 244 2.53 -1.52 23.86
CA LEU A 244 1.74 -2.48 23.07
C LEU A 244 1.71 -2.03 21.61
N SER A 245 2.83 -2.17 20.92
CA SER A 245 3.04 -1.67 19.55
C SER A 245 3.75 -2.70 18.69
N ILE A 246 3.58 -2.56 17.37
CA ILE A 246 4.23 -3.39 16.35
C ILE A 246 5.21 -2.58 15.49
N PHE A 247 5.61 -1.39 15.96
CA PHE A 247 6.43 -0.43 15.23
C PHE A 247 7.83 -0.26 15.86
N PRO A 248 8.70 -1.30 15.79
CA PRO A 248 10.06 -1.24 16.33
C PRO A 248 10.91 -0.27 15.53
N ASP A 249 11.94 0.30 16.16
CA ASP A 249 12.89 1.17 15.48
C ASP A 249 13.83 0.40 14.56
N GLN A 250 14.37 1.09 13.56
CA GLN A 250 15.38 0.53 12.67
C GLN A 250 16.64 0.03 13.40
N THR A 251 16.93 0.57 14.59
CA THR A 251 18.07 0.14 15.43
C THR A 251 17.97 -1.33 15.84
N GLU A 252 16.77 -1.84 16.09
CA GLU A 252 16.55 -3.27 16.37
C GLU A 252 16.81 -4.12 15.14
N PHE A 253 16.32 -3.71 13.98
CA PHE A 253 16.55 -4.45 12.74
C PHE A 253 18.02 -4.41 12.32
N LEU A 254 18.70 -3.25 12.47
CA LEU A 254 20.15 -3.12 12.25
C LEU A 254 20.95 -4.10 13.14
N SER A 255 20.54 -4.27 14.39
CA SER A 255 21.16 -5.25 15.30
C SER A 255 20.97 -6.68 14.82
N ARG A 256 19.81 -7.01 14.23
CA ARG A 256 19.57 -8.34 13.64
C ARG A 256 20.38 -8.56 12.37
N LEU A 257 20.54 -7.55 11.53
CA LEU A 257 21.39 -7.60 10.34
C LEU A 257 22.86 -7.87 10.72
N ASP A 258 23.38 -7.13 11.71
CA ASP A 258 24.75 -7.32 12.21
C ASP A 258 24.97 -8.72 12.78
N ALA A 259 24.03 -9.20 13.60
CA ALA A 259 24.08 -10.54 14.17
C ALA A 259 24.06 -11.66 13.10
N ALA A 260 23.44 -11.40 11.94
CA ALA A 260 23.40 -12.32 10.78
C ALA A 260 24.59 -12.14 9.83
N GLY A 261 25.46 -11.14 10.06
CA GLY A 261 26.62 -10.86 9.21
C GLY A 261 26.33 -9.97 8.00
N HIS A 262 25.15 -9.35 7.94
CA HIS A 262 24.80 -8.39 6.89
C HIS A 262 25.18 -6.96 7.29
N ARG A 263 25.59 -6.17 6.29
CA ARG A 263 25.90 -4.76 6.50
C ARG A 263 24.62 -3.92 6.46
N GLY A 264 24.05 -3.59 7.62
CA GLY A 264 22.97 -2.62 7.74
C GLY A 264 23.48 -1.18 7.74
N LEU A 265 22.74 -0.27 7.12
CA LEU A 265 23.07 1.17 7.10
C LEU A 265 21.98 1.96 7.84
N MET A 266 22.39 2.75 8.84
CA MET A 266 21.49 3.68 9.51
C MET A 266 20.96 4.70 8.51
N ASN A 267 19.65 4.91 8.52
CA ASN A 267 18.95 5.77 7.56
C ASN A 267 18.07 6.79 8.29
N ILE A 268 18.36 8.07 8.12
CA ILE A 268 17.50 9.17 8.54
C ILE A 268 17.24 10.11 7.35
N PRO A 269 16.17 10.91 7.34
CA PRO A 269 15.94 11.88 6.25
C PRO A 269 17.14 12.78 6.01
N GLY A 270 17.56 12.90 4.75
CA GLY A 270 18.77 13.60 4.34
C GLY A 270 20.05 12.76 4.35
N THR A 271 20.02 11.52 4.84
CA THR A 271 21.17 10.61 4.71
C THR A 271 21.43 10.32 3.24
N THR A 272 22.69 10.50 2.83
CA THR A 272 23.17 10.19 1.48
C THR A 272 24.06 8.96 1.51
N ILE A 273 23.81 8.04 0.59
CA ILE A 273 24.59 6.82 0.39
C ILE A 273 25.16 6.84 -1.01
N ASP A 274 26.48 7.04 -1.11
CA ASP A 274 27.22 6.98 -2.37
C ASP A 274 27.67 5.53 -2.63
N VAL A 275 27.22 4.97 -3.74
CA VAL A 275 27.48 3.59 -4.15
C VAL A 275 28.40 3.59 -5.37
N SER A 276 29.50 2.86 -5.25
CA SER A 276 30.43 2.60 -6.35
C SER A 276 30.88 1.13 -6.32
N PRO A 277 31.49 0.60 -7.38
CA PRO A 277 31.98 -0.78 -7.38
C PRO A 277 32.91 -1.12 -6.21
N ASN A 278 33.66 -0.13 -5.71
CA ASN A 278 34.69 -0.34 -4.68
C ASN A 278 34.29 0.08 -3.28
N ALA A 279 33.26 0.95 -3.14
CA ALA A 279 32.90 1.54 -1.84
C ALA A 279 31.38 1.82 -1.74
N ILE A 280 30.88 1.77 -0.53
CA ILE A 280 29.58 2.34 -0.13
C ILE A 280 29.88 3.30 1.02
N GLU A 281 29.65 4.59 0.78
CA GLU A 281 29.93 5.67 1.75
C GLU A 281 28.60 6.27 2.24
N VAL A 282 28.48 6.47 3.55
CA VAL A 282 27.27 7.02 4.18
C VAL A 282 27.60 8.37 4.79
N THR A 283 26.80 9.38 4.45
CA THR A 283 26.91 10.72 5.02
C THR A 283 25.56 11.14 5.58
N HIS A 284 25.52 11.43 6.88
CA HIS A 284 24.32 11.97 7.53
C HIS A 284 24.28 13.50 7.45
N PRO A 285 23.08 14.12 7.42
CA PRO A 285 22.94 15.58 7.40
C PRO A 285 23.33 16.24 8.73
N ILE A 286 23.44 15.46 9.80
CA ILE A 286 23.80 15.88 11.17
C ILE A 286 24.90 14.95 11.69
N ALA A 287 25.55 15.35 12.79
CA ALA A 287 26.61 14.54 13.40
C ALA A 287 26.09 13.17 13.87
N THR A 288 26.92 12.13 13.80
CA THR A 288 26.54 10.76 14.21
C THR A 288 25.99 10.70 15.64
N THR A 289 26.54 11.49 16.55
CA THR A 289 26.05 11.59 17.94
C THR A 289 24.63 12.17 18.03
N GLU A 290 24.26 13.05 17.12
CA GLU A 290 22.91 13.60 17.03
C GLU A 290 21.95 12.57 16.39
N VAL A 291 22.42 11.79 15.41
CA VAL A 291 21.66 10.65 14.87
C VAL A 291 21.34 9.65 15.97
N GLU A 292 22.34 9.25 16.76
CA GLU A 292 22.15 8.34 17.89
C GLU A 292 21.18 8.91 18.95
N ALA A 293 21.24 10.21 19.21
CA ALA A 293 20.37 10.87 20.19
C ALA A 293 18.87 10.83 19.77
N ILE A 294 18.55 10.79 18.47
CA ILE A 294 17.16 10.66 17.99
C ILE A 294 16.52 9.39 18.55
N PHE A 295 17.25 8.29 18.56
CA PHE A 295 16.76 6.97 19.01
C PHE A 295 16.94 6.79 20.52
N ASN A 296 18.06 7.23 21.10
CA ASN A 296 18.36 7.07 22.53
C ASN A 296 17.52 8.00 23.42
N ASP A 297 17.05 9.13 22.91
CA ASP A 297 16.19 10.10 23.62
C ASP A 297 14.87 10.32 22.85
N LYS A 298 14.32 9.22 22.32
CA LYS A 298 13.18 9.22 21.40
C LYS A 298 11.95 9.93 22.00
N LEU A 299 11.68 9.75 23.28
CA LEU A 299 10.55 10.41 23.92
C LEU A 299 10.63 11.94 23.80
N ASN A 300 11.76 12.52 24.17
CA ASN A 300 11.95 13.97 24.08
C ASN A 300 11.99 14.45 22.63
N TYR A 301 12.53 13.64 21.72
CA TYR A 301 12.49 13.93 20.29
C TYR A 301 11.05 14.00 19.77
N LEU A 302 10.25 12.99 20.05
CA LEU A 302 8.85 12.93 19.60
C LEU A 302 7.98 14.01 20.27
N ARG A 303 8.22 14.36 21.55
CA ARG A 303 7.48 15.44 22.22
C ARG A 303 7.76 16.81 21.61
N ARG A 304 8.99 17.09 21.18
CA ARG A 304 9.31 18.31 20.41
C ARG A 304 8.62 18.30 19.05
N TYR A 305 8.71 17.18 18.32
CA TYR A 305 8.06 17.01 17.02
C TYR A 305 6.53 17.19 17.13
N GLN A 306 5.91 16.59 18.15
CA GLN A 306 4.50 16.76 18.47
C GLN A 306 4.13 18.22 18.72
N ALA A 307 4.93 18.94 19.51
CA ALA A 307 4.66 20.34 19.81
C ALA A 307 4.67 21.21 18.55
N ASP A 308 5.58 20.95 17.61
CA ASP A 308 5.69 21.69 16.35
C ASP A 308 4.48 21.42 15.42
N TRP A 309 3.97 20.19 15.40
CA TRP A 309 2.89 19.77 14.50
C TRP A 309 1.49 19.84 15.11
N LYS A 310 1.39 20.07 16.42
CA LYS A 310 0.09 20.18 17.10
C LYS A 310 -0.87 21.19 16.45
N PRO A 311 -0.45 22.41 16.06
CA PRO A 311 -1.36 23.37 15.42
C PRO A 311 -1.94 22.82 14.11
N TRP A 312 -1.09 22.23 13.25
CA TRP A 312 -1.53 21.62 12.00
C TRP A 312 -2.53 20.48 12.23
N LEU A 313 -2.28 19.64 13.24
CA LEU A 313 -3.14 18.52 13.58
C LEU A 313 -4.49 18.97 14.13
N ASP A 314 -4.49 20.04 14.96
CA ASP A 314 -5.73 20.64 15.47
C ASP A 314 -6.55 21.25 14.31
N ASP A 315 -5.91 21.94 13.36
CA ASP A 315 -6.55 22.48 12.16
C ASP A 315 -7.12 21.35 11.28
N LEU A 316 -6.37 20.28 11.05
CA LEU A 316 -6.85 19.11 10.30
C LEU A 316 -8.10 18.50 10.96
N LYS A 317 -8.06 18.25 12.27
CA LYS A 317 -9.21 17.70 13.01
C LYS A 317 -10.45 18.61 12.92
N ALA A 318 -10.25 19.92 12.87
CA ALA A 318 -11.34 20.88 12.69
C ALA A 318 -12.00 20.83 11.30
N THR A 319 -11.35 20.18 10.30
CA THR A 319 -11.95 19.95 8.97
C THR A 319 -12.83 18.70 8.92
N TRP A 320 -12.80 17.84 9.92
CA TRP A 320 -13.62 16.63 9.92
C TRP A 320 -15.10 16.99 9.97
N ASN A 321 -15.91 16.22 9.27
CA ASN A 321 -17.34 16.51 9.17
C ASN A 321 -18.03 16.34 10.53
N PRO A 322 -18.84 17.31 10.97
CA PRO A 322 -19.61 17.19 12.20
C PRO A 322 -20.70 16.10 12.08
N PRO A 323 -21.17 15.56 13.21
CA PRO A 323 -22.26 14.61 13.23
C PRO A 323 -23.51 15.12 12.50
N THR A 324 -24.08 14.25 11.64
CA THR A 324 -25.33 14.51 10.91
C THR A 324 -26.44 13.57 11.35
N THR A 325 -27.70 13.92 11.05
CA THR A 325 -28.85 13.02 11.26
C THR A 325 -28.95 11.95 10.18
N ASP A 326 -28.23 12.10 9.08
CA ASP A 326 -28.43 11.37 7.83
C ASP A 326 -27.37 10.27 7.59
N LEU A 327 -26.39 10.09 8.51
CA LEU A 327 -25.31 9.12 8.33
C LEU A 327 -25.86 7.71 8.07
N LEU A 328 -26.82 7.24 8.88
CA LEU A 328 -27.41 5.91 8.69
C LEU A 328 -28.02 5.77 7.29
N SER A 329 -28.84 6.74 6.88
CA SER A 329 -29.47 6.71 5.56
C SER A 329 -28.46 6.81 4.43
N THR A 330 -27.38 7.56 4.63
CA THR A 330 -26.27 7.68 3.68
C THR A 330 -25.55 6.34 3.48
N LEU A 331 -25.23 5.65 4.58
CA LEU A 331 -24.60 4.33 4.52
C LEU A 331 -25.54 3.27 3.97
N GLN A 332 -26.84 3.31 4.30
CA GLN A 332 -27.86 2.42 3.72
C GLN A 332 -27.89 2.56 2.18
N GLN A 333 -28.05 3.77 1.66
CA GLN A 333 -28.10 4.03 0.24
C GLN A 333 -26.81 3.64 -0.49
N TRP A 334 -25.69 3.68 0.20
CA TRP A 334 -24.40 3.34 -0.37
C TRP A 334 -24.09 1.85 -0.29
N TRP A 335 -24.22 1.24 0.88
CA TRP A 335 -23.71 -0.11 1.15
C TRP A 335 -24.72 -1.21 0.84
N VAL A 336 -26.04 -0.98 0.97
CA VAL A 336 -27.02 -2.02 0.66
C VAL A 336 -26.90 -2.52 -0.78
N PRO A 337 -26.82 -1.66 -1.81
CA PRO A 337 -26.60 -2.13 -3.18
C PRO A 337 -25.29 -2.92 -3.36
N LEU A 338 -24.23 -2.56 -2.62
CA LEU A 338 -22.96 -3.29 -2.67
C LEU A 338 -23.07 -4.66 -2.00
N LEU A 339 -23.78 -4.75 -0.87
CA LEU A 339 -24.06 -6.02 -0.20
C LEU A 339 -24.92 -6.94 -1.10
N GLU A 340 -25.96 -6.40 -1.74
CA GLU A 340 -26.84 -7.17 -2.63
C GLU A 340 -26.10 -7.79 -3.81
N MET A 341 -25.09 -7.10 -4.37
CA MET A 341 -24.30 -7.60 -5.50
C MET A 341 -23.17 -8.57 -5.11
N ALA A 342 -22.93 -8.80 -3.81
CA ALA A 342 -21.81 -9.61 -3.30
C ALA A 342 -22.29 -10.81 -2.45
N PRO A 343 -23.10 -11.73 -2.98
CA PRO A 343 -23.69 -12.83 -2.20
C PRO A 343 -22.63 -13.84 -1.70
N ALA A 344 -21.58 -14.13 -2.47
CA ALA A 344 -20.53 -15.05 -2.03
C ALA A 344 -19.69 -14.42 -0.91
N LEU A 345 -19.28 -13.17 -1.06
CA LEU A 345 -18.56 -12.43 -0.02
C LEU A 345 -19.39 -12.37 1.28
N ARG A 346 -20.70 -12.03 1.19
CA ARG A 346 -21.60 -12.00 2.36
C ARG A 346 -21.69 -13.37 3.04
N SER A 347 -21.79 -14.44 2.27
CA SER A 347 -21.82 -15.80 2.78
C SER A 347 -20.55 -16.17 3.56
N GLN A 348 -19.40 -15.66 3.12
CA GLN A 348 -18.11 -15.90 3.79
C GLN A 348 -17.94 -15.04 5.05
N VAL A 349 -18.52 -13.83 5.09
CA VAL A 349 -18.61 -13.07 6.35
C VAL A 349 -19.52 -13.81 7.33
N GLY A 350 -20.70 -14.25 6.89
CA GLY A 350 -21.61 -15.14 7.60
C GLY A 350 -22.14 -14.61 8.94
N ALA A 351 -21.89 -13.35 9.28
CA ALA A 351 -22.18 -12.76 10.58
C ALA A 351 -22.58 -11.29 10.46
N ASN A 352 -23.14 -10.75 11.52
CA ASN A 352 -23.38 -9.32 11.67
C ASN A 352 -22.10 -8.61 12.10
N VAL A 353 -21.93 -7.37 11.63
CA VAL A 353 -20.87 -6.45 12.04
C VAL A 353 -21.49 -5.21 12.64
N LEU A 354 -21.09 -4.84 13.84
CA LEU A 354 -21.52 -3.63 14.53
C LEU A 354 -20.51 -2.50 14.26
N LEU A 355 -20.95 -1.43 13.61
CA LEU A 355 -20.23 -0.17 13.49
C LEU A 355 -20.79 0.82 14.52
N ARG A 356 -19.99 1.14 15.54
CA ARG A 356 -20.28 2.23 16.47
C ARG A 356 -19.61 3.50 16.00
N ALA A 357 -20.40 4.42 15.48
CA ALA A 357 -19.93 5.74 15.05
C ALA A 357 -20.28 6.76 16.15
N GLY A 358 -19.43 6.84 17.16
CA GLY A 358 -19.69 7.67 18.34
C GLY A 358 -20.99 7.30 19.05
N ASP A 359 -22.01 8.14 18.91
CA ASP A 359 -23.35 7.95 19.53
C ASP A 359 -24.35 7.16 18.67
N LEU A 360 -23.94 6.71 17.48
CA LEU A 360 -24.80 5.98 16.54
C LEU A 360 -24.30 4.54 16.36
N ASP A 361 -25.12 3.59 16.75
CA ASP A 361 -24.89 2.17 16.58
C ASP A 361 -25.56 1.66 15.29
N ILE A 362 -24.77 1.16 14.34
CA ILE A 362 -25.20 0.71 13.02
C ILE A 362 -24.87 -0.76 12.86
N LEU A 363 -25.87 -1.59 12.56
CA LEU A 363 -25.68 -2.99 12.23
C LEU A 363 -25.54 -3.17 10.73
N ILE A 364 -24.46 -3.81 10.30
CA ILE A 364 -24.26 -4.31 8.95
C ILE A 364 -24.62 -5.79 8.98
N ASP A 365 -25.82 -6.10 8.51
CA ASP A 365 -26.36 -7.45 8.47
C ASP A 365 -25.98 -8.11 7.15
N PHE A 366 -24.79 -8.72 7.11
CA PHE A 366 -24.28 -9.39 5.92
C PHE A 366 -25.20 -10.52 5.43
N PRO A 367 -25.72 -11.42 6.30
CA PRO A 367 -26.64 -12.45 5.88
C PRO A 367 -27.85 -11.93 5.11
N ASN A 368 -28.45 -10.82 5.54
CA ASN A 368 -29.67 -10.26 4.95
C ASN A 368 -29.43 -9.11 3.95
N ALA A 369 -28.17 -8.69 3.72
CA ALA A 369 -27.80 -7.52 2.91
C ALA A 369 -28.45 -6.21 3.41
N GLU A 370 -28.50 -6.01 4.70
CA GLU A 370 -29.11 -4.83 5.33
C GLU A 370 -28.07 -3.97 6.06
N VAL A 371 -28.32 -2.67 6.09
CA VAL A 371 -27.62 -1.73 6.97
C VAL A 371 -28.70 -0.99 7.75
N ARG A 372 -28.72 -1.08 9.07
CA ARG A 372 -29.80 -0.53 9.88
C ARG A 372 -29.34 -0.11 11.27
N ALA A 373 -30.18 0.58 12.01
CA ALA A 373 -29.91 0.85 13.41
C ALA A 373 -29.81 -0.47 14.19
N TYR A 374 -28.85 -0.55 15.09
CA TYR A 374 -28.66 -1.67 15.98
C TYR A 374 -29.75 -1.71 17.06
N THR A 375 -30.34 -2.88 17.32
CA THR A 375 -31.42 -3.10 18.30
C THR A 375 -31.18 -4.32 19.20
N ASP A 376 -29.89 -4.60 19.50
CA ASP A 376 -29.46 -5.67 20.44
C ASP A 376 -29.34 -7.07 19.80
N GLU A 377 -29.12 -7.12 18.47
CA GLU A 377 -28.86 -8.39 17.79
C GLU A 377 -27.42 -8.90 18.03
N PRO A 378 -27.21 -10.24 17.98
CA PRO A 378 -25.86 -10.79 18.03
C PRO A 378 -25.00 -10.30 16.85
N TYR A 379 -23.73 -10.02 17.13
CA TYR A 379 -22.70 -9.67 16.12
C TYR A 379 -21.41 -10.40 16.46
N SER A 380 -20.56 -10.66 15.43
CA SER A 380 -19.25 -11.29 15.60
C SER A 380 -18.09 -10.32 15.43
N PHE A 381 -18.34 -9.12 14.93
CA PHE A 381 -17.32 -8.07 14.76
C PHE A 381 -17.89 -6.73 15.22
N ARG A 382 -17.03 -5.92 15.85
CA ARG A 382 -17.36 -4.55 16.23
C ARG A 382 -16.21 -3.62 15.92
N PHE A 383 -16.54 -2.44 15.41
CA PHE A 383 -15.64 -1.32 15.20
C PHE A 383 -16.22 -0.08 15.87
N ASP A 384 -15.51 0.46 16.85
CA ASP A 384 -15.85 1.70 17.54
C ASP A 384 -14.99 2.82 16.96
N ILE A 385 -15.58 3.69 16.14
CA ILE A 385 -14.88 4.75 15.38
C ILE A 385 -15.43 6.12 15.77
N PRO A 386 -14.60 7.16 15.95
CA PRO A 386 -15.08 8.53 16.17
C PRO A 386 -16.09 8.95 15.10
N ARG A 387 -17.19 9.59 15.55
CA ARG A 387 -18.30 9.94 14.67
C ARG A 387 -17.86 10.82 13.50
N GLU A 388 -17.03 11.81 13.75
CA GLU A 388 -16.57 12.78 12.77
C GLU A 388 -15.73 12.11 11.65
N LEU A 389 -14.98 11.07 11.97
CA LEU A 389 -14.23 10.31 10.97
C LEU A 389 -15.16 9.51 10.07
N VAL A 390 -16.17 8.83 10.64
CA VAL A 390 -17.17 8.09 9.85
C VAL A 390 -17.96 9.04 8.95
N GLU A 391 -18.38 10.20 9.46
CA GLU A 391 -19.04 11.25 8.66
C GLU A 391 -18.14 11.72 7.52
N THR A 392 -16.84 11.94 7.80
CA THR A 392 -15.89 12.43 6.81
C THR A 392 -15.69 11.43 5.66
N VAL A 393 -15.41 10.15 5.98
CA VAL A 393 -15.23 9.13 4.92
C VAL A 393 -16.53 8.82 4.18
N ALA A 394 -17.68 8.92 4.84
CA ALA A 394 -18.98 8.77 4.20
C ALA A 394 -19.30 9.91 3.23
N ALA A 395 -19.01 11.16 3.63
CA ALA A 395 -19.19 12.34 2.78
C ALA A 395 -18.27 12.31 1.56
N GLN A 396 -17.03 11.86 1.73
CA GLN A 396 -16.05 11.70 0.66
C GLN A 396 -16.33 10.49 -0.24
N ARG A 397 -17.25 9.61 0.14
CA ARG A 397 -17.45 8.31 -0.53
C ARG A 397 -16.13 7.54 -0.66
N ALA A 398 -15.31 7.57 0.40
CA ALA A 398 -14.02 6.87 0.43
C ALA A 398 -14.22 5.37 0.20
N VAL A 399 -13.68 4.87 -0.91
CA VAL A 399 -13.97 3.50 -1.39
C VAL A 399 -13.17 2.42 -0.69
N ASP A 400 -12.14 2.81 0.07
CA ASP A 400 -11.26 1.91 0.82
C ASP A 400 -11.10 2.41 2.26
N TRP A 401 -11.89 1.88 3.17
CA TRP A 401 -11.76 2.23 4.58
C TRP A 401 -10.65 1.44 5.27
N SER A 402 -10.34 0.25 4.78
CA SER A 402 -9.33 -0.60 5.41
C SER A 402 -7.92 -0.04 5.26
N ASN A 403 -7.57 0.45 4.07
CA ASN A 403 -6.26 1.03 3.77
C ASN A 403 -6.23 2.56 3.94
N SER A 404 -7.24 3.16 4.57
CA SER A 404 -7.26 4.58 4.93
C SER A 404 -7.70 4.79 6.37
N LEU A 405 -9.00 4.68 6.65
CA LEU A 405 -9.57 4.90 7.98
C LEU A 405 -9.01 3.94 9.04
N LEU A 406 -8.92 2.63 8.73
CA LEU A 406 -8.41 1.67 9.72
C LEU A 406 -6.89 1.80 9.92
N LEU A 407 -6.10 2.18 8.90
CA LEU A 407 -4.68 2.49 9.09
C LEU A 407 -4.43 3.70 9.98
N SER A 408 -5.44 4.56 10.17
CA SER A 408 -5.34 5.65 11.14
C SER A 408 -5.16 5.19 12.58
N CYS A 409 -5.47 3.94 12.90
CA CYS A 409 -5.54 3.42 14.28
C CYS A 409 -6.48 4.21 15.21
N ARG A 410 -7.34 5.11 14.67
CA ARG A 410 -8.29 5.92 15.45
C ARG A 410 -9.61 5.20 15.70
N PHE A 411 -9.51 3.95 16.14
CA PHE A 411 -10.67 3.13 16.46
C PHE A 411 -10.29 2.03 17.44
N THR A 412 -11.28 1.41 18.04
CA THR A 412 -11.12 0.12 18.71
C THR A 412 -11.92 -0.94 18.00
N ALA A 413 -11.45 -2.19 18.09
CA ALA A 413 -12.09 -3.32 17.46
C ALA A 413 -12.26 -4.48 18.44
N TRP A 414 -13.33 -5.24 18.21
CA TRP A 414 -13.58 -6.50 18.90
C TRP A 414 -14.09 -7.54 17.91
N ARG A 415 -13.75 -8.79 18.13
CA ARG A 415 -14.31 -9.91 17.36
C ARG A 415 -14.50 -11.14 18.24
N GLU A 416 -15.48 -11.94 17.85
CA GLU A 416 -15.68 -13.29 18.36
C GLU A 416 -15.09 -14.29 17.34
N GLY A 417 -14.19 -15.17 17.81
CA GLY A 417 -13.56 -16.18 16.94
C GLY A 417 -12.38 -15.67 16.12
N GLU A 418 -12.12 -16.35 15.00
CA GLU A 418 -10.96 -16.13 14.17
C GLU A 418 -11.05 -14.87 13.29
N TYR A 419 -9.91 -14.50 12.69
CA TYR A 419 -9.85 -13.44 11.68
C TYR A 419 -10.68 -13.84 10.45
N ASN A 420 -11.50 -12.91 9.97
CA ASN A 420 -12.28 -13.08 8.74
C ASN A 420 -11.88 -12.00 7.73
N GLU A 421 -11.13 -12.39 6.70
CA GLU A 421 -10.64 -11.46 5.68
C GLU A 421 -11.78 -10.76 4.91
N TYR A 422 -12.94 -11.39 4.78
CA TYR A 422 -14.04 -10.90 3.95
C TYR A 422 -14.72 -9.66 4.54
N VAL A 423 -14.70 -9.48 5.87
CA VAL A 423 -15.13 -8.22 6.51
C VAL A 423 -14.29 -7.05 6.02
N TYR A 424 -12.97 -7.24 5.97
CA TYR A 424 -12.04 -6.21 5.52
C TYR A 424 -12.05 -6.06 4.00
N ASN A 425 -12.26 -7.13 3.24
CA ASN A 425 -12.44 -7.07 1.80
C ASN A 425 -13.70 -6.28 1.41
N PHE A 426 -14.78 -6.36 2.19
CA PHE A 426 -15.92 -5.47 2.05
C PHE A 426 -15.51 -4.01 2.26
N LEU A 427 -14.83 -3.70 3.36
CA LEU A 427 -14.39 -2.33 3.70
C LEU A 427 -13.33 -1.76 2.73
N LYS A 428 -12.62 -2.61 1.98
CA LYS A 428 -11.71 -2.20 0.89
C LYS A 428 -12.41 -1.95 -0.43
N SER A 429 -13.66 -2.39 -0.57
CA SER A 429 -14.34 -2.52 -1.87
C SER A 429 -15.65 -1.76 -1.92
N LEU A 430 -15.70 -0.54 -1.39
CA LEU A 430 -16.92 0.27 -1.26
C LEU A 430 -17.30 1.03 -2.54
N SER A 431 -16.99 0.47 -3.72
CA SER A 431 -17.50 0.92 -5.02
C SER A 431 -18.01 -0.26 -5.82
N VAL A 432 -18.87 0.01 -6.82
CA VAL A 432 -19.43 -1.06 -7.68
C VAL A 432 -18.33 -1.85 -8.39
N GLU A 433 -17.31 -1.17 -8.92
CA GLU A 433 -16.20 -1.80 -9.61
C GLU A 433 -15.38 -2.70 -8.67
N ARG A 434 -14.97 -2.17 -7.51
CA ARG A 434 -14.19 -2.93 -6.53
C ARG A 434 -14.98 -4.07 -5.92
N MET A 435 -16.28 -3.86 -5.62
CA MET A 435 -17.14 -4.90 -5.04
C MET A 435 -17.34 -6.07 -6.00
N ARG A 436 -17.51 -5.81 -7.31
CA ARG A 436 -17.57 -6.87 -8.33
C ARG A 436 -16.28 -7.69 -8.37
N ARG A 437 -15.12 -7.04 -8.30
CA ARG A 437 -13.82 -7.73 -8.26
C ARG A 437 -13.67 -8.58 -6.99
N ALA A 438 -14.04 -8.04 -5.83
CA ALA A 438 -14.00 -8.77 -4.57
C ALA A 438 -14.93 -10.00 -4.60
N GLU A 439 -16.16 -9.85 -5.08
CA GLU A 439 -17.11 -10.97 -5.23
C GLU A 439 -16.58 -12.03 -6.18
N ALA A 440 -16.08 -11.64 -7.37
CA ALA A 440 -15.53 -12.58 -8.34
C ALA A 440 -14.31 -13.34 -7.78
N GLU A 441 -13.46 -12.69 -7.01
CA GLU A 441 -12.33 -13.36 -6.34
C GLU A 441 -12.81 -14.39 -5.31
N VAL A 442 -13.84 -14.06 -4.53
CA VAL A 442 -14.43 -15.00 -3.57
C VAL A 442 -15.03 -16.20 -4.30
N VAL A 443 -15.83 -15.96 -5.35
CA VAL A 443 -16.39 -17.04 -6.17
C VAL A 443 -15.29 -17.94 -6.73
N ARG A 444 -14.23 -17.34 -7.26
CA ARG A 444 -13.08 -18.08 -7.79
C ARG A 444 -12.43 -18.97 -6.72
N LYS A 445 -12.20 -18.43 -5.50
CA LYS A 445 -11.61 -19.18 -4.38
C LYS A 445 -12.49 -20.35 -3.91
N LEU A 446 -13.81 -20.18 -3.97
CA LEU A 446 -14.77 -21.19 -3.53
C LEU A 446 -15.08 -22.24 -4.60
N THR A 447 -14.79 -21.97 -5.87
CA THR A 447 -15.09 -22.90 -6.97
C THR A 447 -13.97 -23.94 -7.09
N PRO A 448 -14.27 -25.25 -6.95
CA PRO A 448 -13.28 -26.31 -7.15
C PRO A 448 -12.63 -26.22 -8.54
N VAL A 449 -11.32 -26.45 -8.61
CA VAL A 449 -10.51 -26.31 -9.84
C VAL A 449 -11.05 -27.19 -11.00
N ASP A 450 -11.56 -28.38 -10.68
CA ASP A 450 -12.18 -29.32 -11.63
C ASP A 450 -13.53 -28.85 -12.16
N GLN A 451 -14.21 -27.93 -11.49
CA GLN A 451 -15.49 -27.34 -11.91
C GLN A 451 -15.31 -26.01 -12.68
N LEU A 452 -14.15 -25.38 -12.60
CA LEU A 452 -13.86 -24.14 -13.32
C LEU A 452 -13.72 -24.33 -14.83
N ALA A 453 -13.49 -25.57 -15.29
CA ALA A 453 -13.29 -25.89 -16.71
C ALA A 453 -14.59 -26.09 -17.53
N ASP A 454 -15.74 -26.31 -16.89
CA ASP A 454 -17.00 -26.78 -17.55
C ASP A 454 -18.20 -25.83 -17.40
N VAL A 455 -18.02 -24.58 -16.96
CA VAL A 455 -19.13 -23.64 -16.79
C VAL A 455 -19.42 -22.98 -18.14
N ASP A 456 -20.48 -23.44 -18.81
CA ASP A 456 -21.05 -22.80 -20.03
C ASP A 456 -21.83 -21.53 -19.60
N GLU A 457 -21.08 -20.50 -19.16
CA GLU A 457 -21.66 -19.22 -18.78
C GLU A 457 -21.89 -18.34 -20.03
N ALA A 458 -22.96 -17.55 -20.00
CA ALA A 458 -23.26 -16.61 -21.08
C ALA A 458 -22.09 -15.61 -21.25
N ASP A 459 -21.78 -15.31 -22.52
CA ASP A 459 -20.84 -14.26 -22.87
C ASP A 459 -21.28 -12.92 -22.26
N ILE A 460 -20.31 -12.08 -21.89
CA ILE A 460 -20.53 -10.77 -21.31
C ILE A 460 -20.28 -9.66 -22.33
N THR A 461 -20.81 -8.47 -22.09
CA THR A 461 -20.55 -7.30 -22.93
C THR A 461 -19.70 -6.30 -22.15
N ILE A 462 -18.53 -5.99 -22.73
CA ILE A 462 -17.63 -4.94 -22.21
C ILE A 462 -17.44 -3.93 -23.34
N ASP A 463 -17.89 -2.70 -23.12
CA ASP A 463 -17.96 -1.64 -24.15
C ASP A 463 -18.69 -2.13 -25.43
N SER A 464 -17.98 -2.16 -26.56
CA SER A 464 -18.50 -2.61 -27.85
C SER A 464 -18.11 -4.06 -28.22
N TYR A 465 -17.72 -4.86 -27.23
CA TYR A 465 -17.30 -6.25 -27.46
C TYR A 465 -18.12 -7.22 -26.62
N VAL A 466 -18.47 -8.34 -27.24
CA VAL A 466 -18.98 -9.53 -26.57
C VAL A 466 -17.81 -10.47 -26.34
N VAL A 467 -17.60 -10.85 -25.08
CA VAL A 467 -16.43 -11.59 -24.61
C VAL A 467 -16.91 -12.81 -23.82
N GLN A 468 -16.23 -13.94 -23.95
CA GLN A 468 -16.48 -15.06 -23.03
C GLN A 468 -16.29 -14.61 -21.58
N ARG A 469 -17.13 -15.08 -20.68
CA ARG A 469 -17.10 -14.63 -19.28
C ARG A 469 -15.85 -15.06 -18.55
N ARG A 470 -15.27 -16.22 -18.86
CA ARG A 470 -14.13 -16.77 -18.14
C ARG A 470 -12.83 -16.61 -18.91
N CYS A 471 -11.82 -16.08 -18.22
CA CYS A 471 -10.48 -15.98 -18.76
C CYS A 471 -9.91 -17.38 -19.04
N PRO A 472 -9.38 -17.64 -20.23
CA PRO A 472 -8.86 -18.97 -20.60
C PRO A 472 -7.64 -19.40 -19.75
N HIS A 473 -6.96 -18.46 -19.09
CA HIS A 473 -5.80 -18.77 -18.26
C HIS A 473 -6.16 -19.49 -16.94
N ARG A 474 -6.99 -18.88 -16.09
CA ARG A 474 -7.38 -19.45 -14.77
C ARG A 474 -8.82 -19.14 -14.40
N ASN A 475 -9.69 -19.09 -15.41
CA ASN A 475 -11.13 -18.93 -15.25
C ASN A 475 -11.56 -17.69 -14.42
N ALA A 476 -10.71 -16.62 -14.38
CA ALA A 476 -11.10 -15.36 -13.77
C ALA A 476 -12.38 -14.83 -14.42
N ASP A 477 -13.30 -14.27 -13.64
CA ASP A 477 -14.52 -13.65 -14.15
C ASP A 477 -14.17 -12.33 -14.87
N LEU A 478 -14.27 -12.32 -16.19
CA LEU A 478 -13.92 -11.17 -17.02
C LEU A 478 -14.94 -10.02 -16.93
N GLU A 479 -16.13 -10.25 -16.39
CA GLU A 479 -17.04 -9.14 -16.03
C GLU A 479 -16.44 -8.25 -14.95
N ALA A 480 -15.68 -8.86 -14.00
CA ALA A 480 -15.02 -8.14 -12.92
C ALA A 480 -13.57 -7.73 -13.24
N PHE A 481 -12.86 -8.57 -14.02
CA PHE A 481 -11.42 -8.44 -14.24
C PHE A 481 -11.04 -8.13 -15.69
N GLY A 482 -12.01 -7.90 -16.60
CA GLY A 482 -11.74 -7.55 -17.98
C GLY A 482 -11.67 -6.06 -18.20
N GLU A 483 -10.62 -5.57 -18.86
CA GLU A 483 -10.48 -4.17 -19.27
C GLU A 483 -9.98 -4.08 -20.71
N ILE A 484 -10.39 -3.01 -21.43
CA ILE A 484 -9.88 -2.71 -22.78
C ILE A 484 -8.74 -1.70 -22.67
N ASP A 485 -7.58 -2.07 -23.21
CA ASP A 485 -6.38 -1.24 -23.27
C ASP A 485 -5.93 -1.03 -24.72
N GLY A 486 -6.41 0.03 -25.36
CA GLY A 486 -6.13 0.31 -26.78
C GLY A 486 -6.73 -0.73 -27.70
N CYS A 487 -5.90 -1.57 -28.34
CA CYS A 487 -6.29 -2.69 -29.19
C CYS A 487 -6.23 -4.05 -28.50
N GLU A 488 -6.08 -4.07 -27.17
CA GLU A 488 -5.93 -5.29 -26.39
C GLU A 488 -7.05 -5.41 -25.35
N PHE A 489 -7.44 -6.64 -25.06
CA PHE A 489 -8.27 -7.01 -23.93
C PHE A 489 -7.37 -7.57 -22.82
N VAL A 490 -7.50 -7.07 -21.60
CA VAL A 490 -6.64 -7.43 -20.47
C VAL A 490 -7.45 -8.08 -19.37
N CYS A 491 -7.05 -9.29 -18.96
CA CYS A 491 -7.51 -9.88 -17.71
C CYS A 491 -6.69 -9.29 -16.56
N THR A 492 -7.24 -8.35 -15.81
CA THR A 492 -6.53 -7.61 -14.77
C THR A 492 -6.15 -8.45 -13.54
N LEU A 493 -6.72 -9.64 -13.38
CA LEU A 493 -6.39 -10.52 -12.25
C LEU A 493 -4.97 -11.10 -12.35
N HIS A 494 -4.51 -11.42 -13.58
CA HIS A 494 -3.18 -12.01 -13.80
C HIS A 494 -2.40 -11.31 -14.93
N GLY A 495 -2.88 -10.19 -15.45
CA GLY A 495 -2.21 -9.41 -16.50
C GLY A 495 -2.20 -10.06 -17.88
N TRP A 496 -3.03 -11.09 -18.13
CA TRP A 496 -3.10 -11.73 -19.43
C TRP A 496 -3.75 -10.83 -20.48
N ARG A 497 -3.12 -10.75 -21.65
CA ARG A 497 -3.48 -9.85 -22.75
C ARG A 497 -3.91 -10.63 -23.98
N PHE A 498 -4.92 -10.10 -24.66
CA PHE A 498 -5.53 -10.71 -25.84
C PHE A 498 -5.77 -9.64 -26.90
N ASP A 499 -5.54 -9.95 -28.16
CA ASP A 499 -5.85 -9.05 -29.25
C ASP A 499 -7.39 -8.89 -29.41
N LEU A 500 -7.87 -7.66 -29.48
CA LEU A 500 -9.30 -7.35 -29.54
C LEU A 500 -9.97 -7.76 -30.85
N GLU A 501 -9.22 -7.89 -31.96
CA GLU A 501 -9.80 -8.26 -33.26
C GLU A 501 -9.79 -9.77 -33.45
N THR A 502 -8.75 -10.46 -33.02
CA THR A 502 -8.56 -11.89 -33.29
C THR A 502 -8.89 -12.77 -32.08
N GLY A 503 -8.80 -12.22 -30.86
CA GLY A 503 -8.87 -12.98 -29.61
C GLY A 503 -7.60 -13.78 -29.30
N ASP A 504 -6.55 -13.65 -30.10
CA ASP A 504 -5.29 -14.34 -29.85
C ASP A 504 -4.69 -13.89 -28.54
N CYS A 505 -4.17 -14.83 -27.75
CA CYS A 505 -3.49 -14.52 -26.53
C CYS A 505 -2.08 -13.97 -26.85
N LEU A 506 -1.82 -12.73 -26.41
CA LEU A 506 -0.53 -12.08 -26.60
C LEU A 506 0.48 -12.46 -25.50
N THR A 507 -0.01 -13.06 -24.40
CA THR A 507 0.82 -13.52 -23.28
C THR A 507 1.32 -14.96 -23.48
N ALA A 508 0.49 -15.84 -24.09
CA ALA A 508 0.84 -17.24 -24.35
C ALA A 508 0.09 -17.74 -25.59
N SER A 509 0.73 -18.60 -26.41
CA SER A 509 0.26 -18.99 -27.73
C SER A 509 -0.94 -19.96 -27.77
N ASP A 510 -1.42 -20.48 -26.63
CA ASP A 510 -2.35 -21.61 -26.56
C ASP A 510 -3.65 -21.34 -25.78
N HIS A 511 -3.93 -20.09 -25.46
CA HIS A 511 -5.10 -19.71 -24.65
C HIS A 511 -5.93 -18.60 -25.32
N PRO A 512 -6.53 -18.80 -26.49
CA PRO A 512 -7.28 -17.76 -27.18
C PRO A 512 -8.54 -17.37 -26.40
N LEU A 513 -8.87 -16.08 -26.43
CA LEU A 513 -10.08 -15.52 -25.86
C LEU A 513 -11.18 -15.44 -26.93
N ARG A 514 -12.36 -15.96 -26.63
CA ARG A 514 -13.53 -15.74 -27.51
C ARG A 514 -14.03 -14.29 -27.29
N ILE A 515 -13.79 -13.46 -28.29
CA ILE A 515 -14.16 -12.05 -28.31
C ILE A 515 -14.72 -11.66 -29.69
N LYS A 516 -15.71 -10.80 -29.71
CA LYS A 516 -16.32 -10.30 -30.92
C LYS A 516 -16.82 -8.88 -30.75
N ARG A 517 -16.52 -8.02 -31.68
CA ARG A 517 -17.06 -6.65 -31.71
C ARG A 517 -18.55 -6.68 -32.03
N VAL A 518 -19.33 -5.93 -31.26
CA VAL A 518 -20.75 -5.68 -31.53
C VAL A 518 -20.85 -4.51 -32.50
N GLU A 519 -21.60 -4.66 -33.60
CA GLU A 519 -21.85 -3.60 -34.57
C GLU A 519 -22.81 -2.53 -34.01
#